data_e79d9e7b75abe7b8be95e5296bffad92
#
_entry.id   e79d9e7b75abe7b8be95e5296bffad92
#
_cell.length_a   1.000
_cell.length_b   1.000
_cell.length_c   1.000
_cell.angle_alpha   90.00
_cell.angle_beta   90.00
_cell.angle_gamma   90.00
#
_symmetry.space_group_name_H-M   'P 1'
#
loop_
_entity.id
_entity.type
_entity.pdbx_description
1 polymer ?
#
loop_
_entity_poly.entity_id
_entity_poly.type
_entity_poly.pdbx_seq_one_letter_code
_entity_poly.pdbx_strand_id
1 'polypeptide(L)'
;QCLVGSEMCIRDRDGRLTVDFEKQGEMAATDIVERIGTGKVAIIQGISGAAQSEGRTNGAKKVFESTEGVEVVSVQPADWDSQKAYNAAADLVKANPDLKAIFCCNDVMALAASEALTDNKAKEGILIYGVDGTEEAKNAIKEGRMDGSITYPSSVYAKAAVVMLMKLSQGMEMDDVVYCPLDVINTDNISEFDGYK
;
A
#
# COMPACT_ATOMS: atom_id res chain seq x y z
N GLN A 1 16.62 20.84 16.01
CA GLN A 1 15.44 21.18 15.19
C GLN A 1 15.05 20.10 14.20
N CYS A 2 14.95 18.86 14.63
CA CYS A 2 14.47 17.76 13.81
C CYS A 2 13.37 17.00 14.56
N LEU A 3 12.32 17.70 14.95
CA LEU A 3 11.20 17.20 15.71
C LEU A 3 9.87 17.42 14.99
N VAL A 4 9.82 17.11 13.70
CA VAL A 4 8.53 17.01 12.98
C VAL A 4 8.57 15.76 12.12
N GLY A 5 7.81 14.75 12.53
CA GLY A 5 7.69 13.47 11.86
C GLY A 5 8.48 12.35 12.55
N SER A 6 8.07 11.13 12.31
CA SER A 6 8.70 9.89 12.83
C SER A 6 10.13 9.64 12.32
N GLU A 7 10.70 10.57 11.60
CA GLU A 7 12.06 10.51 11.05
C GLU A 7 12.98 11.48 11.79
N MET A 8 13.70 10.95 12.79
CA MET A 8 14.87 11.65 13.35
C MET A 8 15.90 11.86 12.25
N CYS A 9 16.65 12.97 12.33
CA CYS A 9 17.70 13.28 11.36
C CYS A 9 18.68 12.12 11.20
N ILE A 10 18.99 11.76 9.96
CA ILE A 10 19.88 10.65 9.58
C ILE A 10 21.26 10.73 10.26
N ARG A 11 21.71 11.91 10.67
CA ARG A 11 23.03 12.13 11.28
C ARG A 11 23.18 11.60 12.71
N ASP A 12 22.08 11.28 13.41
CA ASP A 12 22.10 10.83 14.81
C ASP A 12 21.67 9.37 14.96
N ARG A 13 21.74 8.56 13.88
CA ARG A 13 21.35 7.15 13.90
C ARG A 13 22.49 6.26 13.49
N ASP A 14 22.65 5.16 14.21
CA ASP A 14 23.58 4.09 13.87
C ASP A 14 23.06 3.12 12.79
N GLY A 15 21.80 3.31 12.36
CA GLY A 15 21.14 2.54 11.30
C GLY A 15 19.62 2.72 11.30
N ARG A 16 18.99 2.41 10.17
CA ARG A 16 17.55 2.51 9.97
C ARG A 16 16.98 1.19 9.41
N LEU A 17 16.00 0.64 10.09
CA LEU A 17 15.18 -0.45 9.58
C LEU A 17 13.87 0.13 9.05
N THR A 18 13.52 -0.14 7.81
CA THR A 18 12.33 0.43 7.17
C THR A 18 11.78 -0.50 6.09
N VAL A 19 10.68 -0.09 5.47
CA VAL A 19 10.17 -0.65 4.23
C VAL A 19 10.36 0.35 3.10
N ASP A 20 10.50 -0.13 1.88
CA ASP A 20 10.57 0.72 0.70
C ASP A 20 9.14 1.12 0.28
N PHE A 21 8.75 2.35 0.61
CA PHE A 21 7.40 2.85 0.34
C PHE A 21 7.13 3.00 -1.17
N GLU A 22 8.12 3.41 -1.95
CA GLU A 22 7.97 3.50 -3.41
C GLU A 22 7.77 2.11 -4.00
N LYS A 23 8.57 1.14 -3.54
CA LYS A 23 8.44 -0.25 -3.96
C LYS A 23 7.08 -0.86 -3.61
N GLN A 24 6.49 -0.50 -2.46
CA GLN A 24 5.13 -0.93 -2.11
C GLN A 24 4.11 -0.47 -3.16
N GLY A 25 4.19 0.80 -3.56
CA GLY A 25 3.32 1.35 -4.61
C GLY A 25 3.56 0.70 -5.97
N GLU A 26 4.82 0.50 -6.36
CA GLU A 26 5.19 -0.18 -7.61
C GLU A 26 4.61 -1.61 -7.65
N MET A 27 4.76 -2.37 -6.57
CA MET A 27 4.28 -3.76 -6.52
C MET A 27 2.76 -3.86 -6.64
N ALA A 28 2.02 -3.00 -5.92
CA ALA A 28 0.56 -2.95 -6.01
C ALA A 28 0.11 -2.59 -7.43
N ALA A 29 0.70 -1.56 -8.02
CA ALA A 29 0.35 -1.10 -9.35
C ALA A 29 0.71 -2.13 -10.43
N THR A 30 1.82 -2.85 -10.29
CA THR A 30 2.22 -3.92 -11.20
C THR A 30 1.17 -5.04 -11.21
N ASP A 31 0.77 -5.56 -10.04
CA ASP A 31 -0.24 -6.62 -9.95
C ASP A 31 -1.61 -6.14 -10.48
N ILE A 32 -1.98 -4.88 -10.21
CA ILE A 32 -3.19 -4.26 -10.78
C ILE A 32 -3.13 -4.26 -12.31
N VAL A 33 -2.05 -3.77 -12.90
CA VAL A 33 -1.89 -3.65 -14.35
C VAL A 33 -1.90 -5.02 -15.02
N GLU A 34 -1.23 -6.02 -14.43
CA GLU A 34 -1.24 -7.40 -14.94
C GLU A 34 -2.65 -7.98 -15.02
N ARG A 35 -3.55 -7.58 -14.10
CA ARG A 35 -4.93 -8.06 -14.03
C ARG A 35 -5.90 -7.29 -14.92
N ILE A 36 -5.76 -5.95 -15.01
CA ILE A 36 -6.68 -5.14 -15.81
C ILE A 36 -6.24 -5.02 -17.28
N GLY A 37 -4.96 -5.19 -17.57
CA GLY A 37 -4.35 -4.90 -18.87
C GLY A 37 -4.34 -3.41 -19.18
N THR A 38 -5.50 -2.82 -19.43
CA THR A 38 -5.67 -1.39 -19.74
C THR A 38 -6.90 -0.83 -19.04
N GLY A 39 -6.98 0.50 -18.92
CA GLY A 39 -8.16 1.19 -18.38
C GLY A 39 -7.82 2.29 -17.38
N LYS A 40 -8.87 2.83 -16.77
CA LYS A 40 -8.78 3.91 -15.80
C LYS A 40 -8.51 3.39 -14.41
N VAL A 41 -7.58 4.04 -13.71
CA VAL A 41 -7.21 3.74 -12.33
C VAL A 41 -7.26 5.00 -11.48
N ALA A 42 -7.54 4.85 -10.20
CA ALA A 42 -7.51 5.96 -9.24
C ALA A 42 -6.65 5.60 -8.04
N ILE A 43 -6.11 6.62 -7.35
CA ILE A 43 -5.31 6.46 -6.14
C ILE A 43 -5.99 7.20 -4.99
N ILE A 44 -6.18 6.53 -3.86
CA ILE A 44 -6.58 7.14 -2.59
C ILE A 44 -5.34 7.23 -1.71
N GLN A 45 -4.85 8.47 -1.59
CA GLN A 45 -3.61 8.80 -0.93
C GLN A 45 -3.82 8.96 0.58
N GLY A 46 -2.78 8.73 1.38
CA GLY A 46 -2.78 9.08 2.80
C GLY A 46 -2.61 10.56 3.04
N ILE A 47 -1.98 10.94 4.17
CA ILE A 47 -1.69 12.35 4.47
C ILE A 47 -0.67 12.88 3.47
N SER A 48 -1.02 13.96 2.79
CA SER A 48 -0.11 14.64 1.85
C SER A 48 1.15 15.12 2.57
N GLY A 49 2.32 14.89 1.95
CA GLY A 49 3.63 15.22 2.52
C GLY A 49 4.19 14.19 3.50
N ALA A 50 3.43 13.17 3.90
CA ALA A 50 3.96 12.06 4.67
C ALA A 50 4.76 11.11 3.77
N ALA A 51 5.97 10.70 4.19
CA ALA A 51 6.88 9.90 3.39
C ALA A 51 6.24 8.60 2.87
N GLN A 52 5.44 7.91 3.72
CA GLN A 52 4.73 6.70 3.34
C GLN A 52 3.67 6.96 2.27
N SER A 53 2.94 8.06 2.41
CA SER A 53 1.88 8.46 1.49
C SER A 53 2.46 8.82 0.12
N GLU A 54 3.47 9.68 0.10
CA GLU A 54 4.13 10.12 -1.12
C GLU A 54 4.86 8.96 -1.82
N GLY A 55 5.62 8.15 -1.08
CA GLY A 55 6.35 7.01 -1.64
C GLY A 55 5.40 6.02 -2.33
N ARG A 56 4.36 5.56 -1.62
CA ARG A 56 3.38 4.62 -2.18
C ARG A 56 2.64 5.20 -3.39
N THR A 57 2.24 6.47 -3.32
CA THR A 57 1.58 7.17 -4.43
C THR A 57 2.50 7.30 -5.65
N ASN A 58 3.74 7.73 -5.45
CA ASN A 58 4.70 7.94 -6.54
C ASN A 58 5.09 6.62 -7.19
N GLY A 59 5.32 5.57 -6.39
CA GLY A 59 5.60 4.23 -6.91
C GLY A 59 4.46 3.69 -7.78
N ALA A 60 3.21 3.82 -7.32
CA ALA A 60 2.05 3.41 -8.10
C ALA A 60 1.89 4.25 -9.38
N LYS A 61 2.00 5.57 -9.29
CA LYS A 61 1.93 6.45 -10.47
C LYS A 61 2.97 6.12 -11.52
N LYS A 62 4.21 5.88 -11.11
CA LYS A 62 5.31 5.52 -12.01
C LYS A 62 4.97 4.30 -12.86
N VAL A 63 4.38 3.26 -12.28
CA VAL A 63 3.96 2.06 -13.01
C VAL A 63 2.76 2.37 -13.91
N PHE A 64 1.70 2.98 -13.38
CA PHE A 64 0.49 3.28 -14.14
C PHE A 64 0.79 4.20 -15.34
N GLU A 65 1.55 5.29 -15.14
CA GLU A 65 1.89 6.26 -16.18
C GLU A 65 2.88 5.71 -17.22
N SER A 66 3.66 4.68 -16.89
CA SER A 66 4.56 4.00 -17.83
C SER A 66 3.89 2.87 -18.61
N THR A 67 2.67 2.48 -18.26
CA THR A 67 1.94 1.39 -18.89
C THR A 67 1.00 1.92 -19.97
N GLU A 68 1.20 1.48 -21.21
CA GLU A 68 0.36 1.90 -22.34
C GLU A 68 -1.11 1.49 -22.13
N GLY A 69 -2.02 2.43 -22.31
CA GLY A 69 -3.45 2.21 -22.16
C GLY A 69 -3.99 2.24 -20.71
N VAL A 70 -3.16 2.57 -19.72
CA VAL A 70 -3.56 2.84 -18.34
C VAL A 70 -3.58 4.34 -18.10
N GLU A 71 -4.69 4.85 -17.54
CA GLU A 71 -4.89 6.27 -17.23
C GLU A 71 -5.15 6.48 -15.73
N VAL A 72 -4.33 7.27 -15.05
CA VAL A 72 -4.58 7.70 -13.67
C VAL A 72 -5.55 8.89 -13.70
N VAL A 73 -6.84 8.63 -13.46
CA VAL A 73 -7.90 9.65 -13.55
C VAL A 73 -7.96 10.57 -12.32
N SER A 74 -7.47 10.11 -11.18
CA SER A 74 -7.49 10.91 -9.96
C SER A 74 -6.50 10.39 -8.91
N VAL A 75 -5.97 11.33 -8.13
CA VAL A 75 -5.27 11.05 -6.86
C VAL A 75 -5.96 11.89 -5.79
N GLN A 76 -6.60 11.25 -4.81
CA GLN A 76 -7.36 11.94 -3.77
C GLN A 76 -6.80 11.65 -2.38
N PRO A 77 -6.43 12.67 -1.59
CA PRO A 77 -6.00 12.47 -0.22
C PRO A 77 -7.20 12.12 0.66
N ALA A 78 -7.05 11.07 1.47
CA ALA A 78 -8.00 10.67 2.49
C ALA A 78 -7.40 10.63 3.90
N ASP A 79 -6.17 11.12 4.09
CA ASP A 79 -5.51 11.37 5.37
C ASP A 79 -5.48 10.16 6.33
N TRP A 80 -5.41 8.93 5.80
CA TRP A 80 -5.52 7.66 6.53
C TRP A 80 -6.90 7.43 7.20
N ASP A 81 -7.90 8.24 6.84
CA ASP A 81 -9.24 8.22 7.42
C ASP A 81 -10.19 7.38 6.56
N SER A 82 -10.89 6.43 7.20
CA SER A 82 -11.81 5.52 6.52
C SER A 82 -13.02 6.24 5.92
N GLN A 83 -13.57 7.25 6.63
CA GLN A 83 -14.75 7.96 6.12
C GLN A 83 -14.42 8.83 4.90
N LYS A 84 -13.24 9.47 4.91
CA LYS A 84 -12.75 10.22 3.75
C LYS A 84 -12.51 9.28 2.56
N ALA A 85 -11.90 8.11 2.81
CA ALA A 85 -11.66 7.12 1.76
C ALA A 85 -12.96 6.55 1.19
N TYR A 86 -13.95 6.27 2.04
CA TYR A 86 -15.29 5.87 1.60
C TYR A 86 -15.92 6.92 0.66
N ASN A 87 -15.94 8.18 1.08
CA ASN A 87 -16.51 9.27 0.29
C ASN A 87 -15.75 9.46 -1.03
N ALA A 88 -14.40 9.42 -0.99
CA ALA A 88 -13.58 9.52 -2.18
C ALA A 88 -13.86 8.39 -3.17
N ALA A 89 -13.97 7.14 -2.70
CA ALA A 89 -14.30 6.00 -3.55
C ALA A 89 -15.70 6.12 -4.17
N ALA A 90 -16.70 6.53 -3.39
CA ALA A 90 -18.06 6.74 -3.87
C ALA A 90 -18.13 7.82 -4.96
N ASP A 91 -17.36 8.89 -4.81
CA ASP A 91 -17.30 9.97 -5.82
C ASP A 91 -16.53 9.53 -7.08
N LEU A 92 -15.43 8.78 -6.90
CA LEU A 92 -14.62 8.25 -8.00
C LEU A 92 -15.43 7.36 -8.94
N VAL A 93 -16.22 6.41 -8.41
CA VAL A 93 -17.01 5.50 -9.24
C VAL A 93 -18.19 6.20 -9.93
N LYS A 94 -18.76 7.24 -9.32
CA LYS A 94 -19.78 8.07 -9.96
C LYS A 94 -19.23 8.91 -11.12
N ALA A 95 -18.03 9.46 -10.92
CA ALA A 95 -17.38 10.29 -11.93
C ALA A 95 -16.78 9.46 -13.07
N ASN A 96 -16.41 8.21 -12.82
CA ASN A 96 -15.72 7.32 -13.76
C ASN A 96 -16.42 5.94 -13.79
N PRO A 97 -17.52 5.78 -14.51
CA PRO A 97 -18.24 4.50 -14.57
C PRO A 97 -17.44 3.35 -15.20
N ASP A 98 -16.37 3.68 -15.92
CA ASP A 98 -15.43 2.75 -16.58
C ASP A 98 -14.13 2.54 -15.78
N LEU A 99 -14.10 2.94 -14.50
CA LEU A 99 -12.97 2.72 -13.61
C LEU A 99 -12.68 1.22 -13.47
N LYS A 100 -11.41 0.85 -13.51
CA LYS A 100 -10.95 -0.55 -13.43
C LYS A 100 -10.27 -0.91 -12.12
N ALA A 101 -9.63 0.07 -11.46
CA ALA A 101 -9.01 -0.19 -10.17
C ALA A 101 -8.92 1.06 -9.29
N ILE A 102 -8.90 0.82 -7.98
CA ILE A 102 -8.56 1.81 -6.96
C ILE A 102 -7.38 1.26 -6.14
N PHE A 103 -6.27 1.98 -6.14
CA PHE A 103 -5.16 1.75 -5.22
C PHE A 103 -5.30 2.68 -4.02
N CYS A 104 -5.34 2.11 -2.83
CA CYS A 104 -5.35 2.84 -1.57
C CYS A 104 -4.00 2.69 -0.87
N CYS A 105 -3.45 3.80 -0.35
CA CYS A 105 -2.15 3.78 0.30
C CYS A 105 -2.09 3.01 1.63
N ASN A 106 -3.23 2.51 2.17
CA ASN A 106 -3.27 1.52 3.24
C ASN A 106 -4.55 0.69 3.21
N ASP A 107 -4.58 -0.39 4.00
CA ASP A 107 -5.70 -1.33 4.06
C ASP A 107 -6.96 -0.72 4.68
N VAL A 108 -6.82 0.18 5.66
CA VAL A 108 -7.98 0.85 6.30
C VAL A 108 -8.78 1.63 5.26
N MET A 109 -8.10 2.36 4.40
CA MET A 109 -8.74 3.10 3.30
C MET A 109 -9.25 2.16 2.21
N ALA A 110 -8.54 1.07 1.91
CA ALA A 110 -8.97 0.08 0.92
C ALA A 110 -10.25 -0.65 1.35
N LEU A 111 -10.37 -1.02 2.62
CA LEU A 111 -11.58 -1.60 3.20
C LEU A 111 -12.77 -0.64 3.09
N ALA A 112 -12.58 0.62 3.44
CA ALA A 112 -13.61 1.64 3.32
C ALA A 112 -14.02 1.92 1.86
N ALA A 113 -13.06 1.90 0.93
CA ALA A 113 -13.34 2.01 -0.49
C ALA A 113 -14.16 0.80 -0.98
N SER A 114 -13.83 -0.41 -0.54
CA SER A 114 -14.59 -1.63 -0.84
C SER A 114 -16.04 -1.55 -0.36
N GLU A 115 -16.26 -1.04 0.85
CA GLU A 115 -17.59 -0.81 1.40
C GLU A 115 -18.38 0.19 0.54
N ALA A 116 -17.77 1.31 0.18
CA ALA A 116 -18.37 2.32 -0.69
C ALA A 116 -18.79 1.76 -2.05
N LEU A 117 -17.96 0.91 -2.67
CA LEU A 117 -18.29 0.27 -3.95
C LEU A 117 -19.43 -0.73 -3.79
N THR A 118 -19.48 -1.48 -2.70
CA THR A 118 -20.55 -2.42 -2.40
C THR A 118 -21.89 -1.69 -2.23
N ASP A 119 -21.92 -0.64 -1.44
CA ASP A 119 -23.11 0.17 -1.19
C ASP A 119 -23.64 0.84 -2.46
N ASN A 120 -22.75 1.27 -3.35
CA ASN A 120 -23.10 1.87 -4.65
C ASN A 120 -23.29 0.83 -5.75
N LYS A 121 -23.22 -0.49 -5.46
CA LYS A 121 -23.33 -1.60 -6.43
C LYS A 121 -22.34 -1.47 -7.60
N ALA A 122 -21.15 -0.94 -7.32
CA ALA A 122 -20.12 -0.66 -8.30
C ALA A 122 -18.89 -1.58 -8.17
N LYS A 123 -18.88 -2.55 -7.23
CA LYS A 123 -17.71 -3.41 -6.98
C LYS A 123 -17.38 -4.34 -8.16
N GLU A 124 -18.37 -4.74 -8.92
CA GLU A 124 -18.17 -5.68 -10.03
C GLU A 124 -17.23 -5.09 -11.10
N GLY A 125 -16.11 -5.76 -11.33
CA GLY A 125 -15.10 -5.37 -12.32
C GLY A 125 -14.16 -4.24 -11.91
N ILE A 126 -14.21 -3.77 -10.65
CA ILE A 126 -13.25 -2.79 -10.09
C ILE A 126 -12.35 -3.48 -9.07
N LEU A 127 -11.04 -3.49 -9.32
CA LEU A 127 -10.06 -4.03 -8.38
C LEU A 127 -9.77 -3.03 -7.26
N ILE A 128 -9.61 -3.54 -6.04
CA ILE A 128 -9.26 -2.73 -4.86
C ILE A 128 -8.01 -3.30 -4.19
N TYR A 129 -6.98 -2.47 -4.12
CA TYR A 129 -5.71 -2.80 -3.51
C TYR A 129 -5.38 -1.89 -2.34
N GLY A 130 -4.80 -2.48 -1.30
CA GLY A 130 -4.29 -1.81 -0.11
C GLY A 130 -2.81 -2.01 0.10
N VAL A 131 -2.34 -1.59 1.25
CA VAL A 131 -0.98 -1.84 1.78
C VAL A 131 -1.12 -2.05 3.27
N ASP A 132 -0.30 -2.88 3.85
CA ASP A 132 -0.01 -3.28 5.22
C ASP A 132 -0.25 -4.78 5.46
N GLY A 133 -1.14 -5.44 4.72
CA GLY A 133 -1.46 -6.87 4.86
C GLY A 133 -2.13 -7.21 6.19
N THR A 134 -3.06 -6.37 6.64
CA THR A 134 -3.80 -6.56 7.89
C THR A 134 -4.68 -7.81 7.83
N GLU A 135 -5.04 -8.36 9.00
CA GLU A 135 -5.92 -9.54 9.03
C GLU A 135 -7.30 -9.24 8.45
N GLU A 136 -7.80 -8.02 8.65
CA GLU A 136 -9.05 -7.54 8.08
C GLU A 136 -8.98 -7.50 6.53
N ALA A 137 -7.86 -7.02 5.98
CA ALA A 137 -7.65 -6.99 4.53
C ALA A 137 -7.53 -8.41 3.97
N LYS A 138 -6.79 -9.31 4.63
CA LYS A 138 -6.70 -10.72 4.24
C LYS A 138 -8.07 -11.41 4.20
N ASN A 139 -8.91 -11.15 5.20
CA ASN A 139 -10.27 -11.67 5.23
C ASN A 139 -11.11 -11.06 4.10
N ALA A 140 -10.97 -9.75 3.84
CA ALA A 140 -11.67 -9.08 2.75
C ALA A 140 -11.24 -9.64 1.37
N ILE A 141 -9.96 -10.00 1.18
CA ILE A 141 -9.46 -10.64 -0.04
C ILE A 141 -10.08 -12.05 -0.18
N LYS A 142 -10.11 -12.86 0.89
CA LYS A 142 -10.76 -14.18 0.88
C LYS A 142 -12.25 -14.11 0.54
N GLU A 143 -12.93 -13.05 0.96
CA GLU A 143 -14.35 -12.80 0.71
C GLU A 143 -14.62 -12.11 -0.64
N GLY A 144 -13.58 -11.75 -1.40
CA GLY A 144 -13.70 -11.05 -2.68
C GLY A 144 -14.13 -9.58 -2.57
N ARG A 145 -14.03 -8.98 -1.38
CA ARG A 145 -14.29 -7.56 -1.16
C ARG A 145 -13.11 -6.68 -1.53
N MET A 146 -11.89 -7.18 -1.35
CA MET A 146 -10.62 -6.62 -1.84
C MET A 146 -9.95 -7.61 -2.78
N ASP A 147 -9.04 -7.12 -3.61
CA ASP A 147 -8.35 -7.94 -4.60
C ASP A 147 -6.88 -8.16 -4.27
N GLY A 148 -6.28 -7.27 -3.47
CA GLY A 148 -4.91 -7.46 -2.99
C GLY A 148 -4.47 -6.44 -1.94
N SER A 149 -3.32 -6.73 -1.34
CA SER A 149 -2.60 -5.86 -0.41
C SER A 149 -1.11 -6.15 -0.46
N ILE A 150 -0.29 -5.12 -0.26
CA ILE A 150 1.15 -5.28 -0.12
C ILE A 150 1.47 -5.45 1.36
N THR A 151 2.16 -6.53 1.70
CA THR A 151 2.52 -6.84 3.08
C THR A 151 4.03 -6.85 3.29
N TYR A 152 4.42 -6.73 4.55
CA TYR A 152 5.76 -7.03 5.02
C TYR A 152 5.66 -7.89 6.28
N PRO A 153 6.59 -8.88 6.44
CA PRO A 153 6.48 -9.80 7.56
C PRO A 153 6.87 -9.13 8.87
N SER A 154 5.90 -8.85 9.73
CA SER A 154 6.16 -8.23 11.04
C SER A 154 7.15 -9.05 11.90
N SER A 155 7.12 -10.39 11.78
CA SER A 155 8.08 -11.26 12.46
C SER A 155 9.50 -11.12 11.93
N VAL A 156 9.68 -10.92 10.62
CA VAL A 156 10.99 -10.66 9.99
C VAL A 156 11.47 -9.27 10.38
N TYR A 157 10.57 -8.28 10.36
CA TYR A 157 10.86 -6.92 10.82
C TYR A 157 11.38 -6.93 12.27
N ALA A 158 10.67 -7.60 13.18
CA ALA A 158 11.06 -7.70 14.58
C ALA A 158 12.42 -8.43 14.76
N LYS A 159 12.63 -9.54 14.05
CA LYS A 159 13.92 -10.27 14.08
C LYS A 159 15.06 -9.39 13.56
N ALA A 160 14.85 -8.68 12.46
CA ALA A 160 15.86 -7.77 11.91
C ALA A 160 16.20 -6.65 12.90
N ALA A 161 15.22 -6.06 13.58
CA ALA A 161 15.43 -5.04 14.60
C ALA A 161 16.30 -5.57 15.74
N VAL A 162 16.02 -6.77 16.24
CA VAL A 162 16.82 -7.40 17.31
C VAL A 162 18.26 -7.66 16.84
N VAL A 163 18.44 -8.20 15.64
CA VAL A 163 19.78 -8.45 15.07
C VAL A 163 20.56 -7.14 14.91
N MET A 164 19.91 -6.07 14.45
CA MET A 164 20.54 -4.76 14.35
C MET A 164 21.00 -4.25 15.72
N LEU A 165 20.14 -4.30 16.74
CA LEU A 165 20.50 -3.91 18.10
C LEU A 165 21.68 -4.73 18.67
N MET A 166 21.70 -6.04 18.41
CA MET A 166 22.83 -6.89 18.83
C MET A 166 24.12 -6.50 18.14
N LYS A 167 24.12 -6.24 16.84
CA LYS A 167 25.32 -5.77 16.10
C LYS A 167 25.82 -4.44 16.64
N LEU A 168 24.93 -3.47 16.85
CA LEU A 168 25.28 -2.17 17.44
C LEU A 168 25.89 -2.31 18.83
N SER A 169 25.32 -3.17 19.67
CA SER A 169 25.86 -3.40 21.02
C SER A 169 27.28 -4.02 21.02
N GLN A 170 27.68 -4.65 19.93
CA GLN A 170 29.00 -5.24 19.71
C GLN A 170 29.97 -4.30 18.97
N GLY A 171 29.52 -3.08 18.63
CA GLY A 171 30.30 -2.11 17.86
C GLY A 171 30.55 -2.53 16.41
N MET A 172 29.71 -3.38 15.85
CA MET A 172 29.80 -3.83 14.45
C MET A 172 29.24 -2.75 13.51
N GLU A 173 29.90 -2.58 12.38
CA GLU A 173 29.39 -1.74 11.30
C GLU A 173 28.12 -2.35 10.69
N MET A 174 27.20 -1.48 10.29
CA MET A 174 25.95 -1.85 9.64
C MET A 174 25.66 -0.93 8.45
N ASP A 175 24.82 -1.40 7.56
CA ASP A 175 24.27 -0.54 6.51
C ASP A 175 23.42 0.57 7.13
N ASP A 176 23.50 1.78 6.58
CA ASP A 176 22.72 2.94 7.03
C ASP A 176 21.21 2.68 6.96
N VAL A 177 20.78 1.88 5.97
CA VAL A 177 19.39 1.51 5.77
C VAL A 177 19.26 0.02 5.47
N VAL A 178 18.42 -0.66 6.24
CA VAL A 178 18.03 -2.06 6.01
C VAL A 178 16.54 -2.09 5.62
N TYR A 179 16.26 -2.61 4.44
CA TYR A 179 14.88 -2.77 3.97
C TYR A 179 14.32 -4.14 4.32
N CYS A 180 13.10 -4.17 4.85
CA CYS A 180 12.35 -5.41 4.99
C CYS A 180 11.82 -5.89 3.63
N PRO A 181 11.79 -7.22 3.40
CA PRO A 181 11.17 -7.79 2.21
C PRO A 181 9.68 -7.44 2.16
N LEU A 182 9.17 -7.32 0.95
CA LEU A 182 7.77 -7.04 0.64
C LEU A 182 7.17 -8.20 -0.15
N ASP A 183 5.89 -8.49 0.09
CA ASP A 183 5.13 -9.48 -0.67
C ASP A 183 3.78 -8.93 -1.10
N VAL A 184 3.26 -9.45 -2.22
CA VAL A 184 1.89 -9.20 -2.67
C VAL A 184 1.00 -10.31 -2.15
N ILE A 185 -0.05 -9.96 -1.44
CA ILE A 185 -1.17 -10.86 -1.11
C ILE A 185 -2.32 -10.49 -2.02
N ASN A 186 -2.85 -11.46 -2.76
CA ASN A 186 -3.97 -11.26 -3.66
C ASN A 186 -4.89 -12.49 -3.71
N THR A 187 -5.92 -12.44 -4.53
CA THR A 187 -6.91 -13.52 -4.66
C THR A 187 -6.32 -14.85 -5.10
N ASP A 188 -5.15 -14.86 -5.76
CA ASP A 188 -4.54 -16.08 -6.28
C ASP A 188 -3.74 -16.83 -5.21
N ASN A 189 -3.13 -16.11 -4.26
CA ASN A 189 -2.23 -16.68 -3.26
C ASN A 189 -2.75 -16.64 -1.82
N ILE A 190 -3.84 -15.95 -1.54
CA ILE A 190 -4.37 -15.75 -0.17
C ILE A 190 -4.73 -17.07 0.53
N SER A 191 -5.13 -18.12 -0.22
CA SER A 191 -5.46 -19.42 0.36
C SER A 191 -4.24 -20.16 0.90
N GLU A 192 -3.06 -19.90 0.35
CA GLU A 192 -1.78 -20.51 0.72
C GLU A 192 -0.95 -19.58 1.63
N PHE A 193 -1.38 -18.32 1.77
CA PHE A 193 -0.67 -17.31 2.54
C PHE A 193 -0.92 -17.48 4.03
N ASP A 194 -0.10 -18.30 4.66
CA ASP A 194 -0.18 -18.64 6.11
C ASP A 194 0.36 -17.52 7.03
N GLY A 195 0.76 -16.41 6.45
CA GLY A 195 1.54 -15.41 7.15
C GLY A 195 2.97 -15.93 7.43
N TYR A 196 3.82 -15.05 7.82
CA TYR A 196 5.18 -15.44 8.23
C TYR A 196 5.12 -15.97 9.67
N LYS A 197 4.94 -17.30 9.82
CA LYS A 197 5.05 -17.98 11.12
C LYS A 197 6.49 -17.97 11.66
#